data_ad5a36aba512129489859458d6027fd2
#
_entry.id   ad5a36aba512129489859458d6027fd2
#
_cell.length_a   1.000
_cell.length_b   1.000
_cell.length_c   1.000
_cell.angle_alpha   90.00
_cell.angle_beta   90.00
_cell.angle_gamma   90.00
#
_symmetry.space_group_name_H-M   'P 1'
#
loop_
_entity.id
_entity.type
_entity.pdbx_description
1 polymer ?
#
loop_
_entity_poly.entity_id
_entity_poly.type
_entity_poly.pdbx_seq_one_letter_code
_entity_poly.pdbx_strand_id
1 'polypeptide(L)'
;MATAVASAPPLQGRSLVLNRAFLPIHVTTVRRALSLLYRGVAKAVDSEYRTFDFQTWSELSTAGFDAVGLVEGMVRIPRVVLLVSFDRVPERR
;
A
#
# COMPACT_ATOMS: atom_id res chain seq x y z
N MET A 1 -24.57 10.07 -7.74
CA MET A 1 -24.29 9.56 -7.59
C MET A 1 -23.65 9.15 -7.26
N ALA A 2 -23.45 9.13 -7.20
CA ALA A 2 -22.94 8.62 -6.87
C ALA A 2 -22.37 8.10 -6.65
N THR A 3 -22.34 7.98 -6.57
CA THR A 3 -21.84 7.44 -6.42
C THR A 3 -21.47 6.69 -6.17
N ALA A 4 -21.67 6.46 -6.26
CA ALA A 4 -21.46 5.65 -5.97
C ALA A 4 -20.68 5.07 -5.88
N VAL A 5 -20.35 5.15 -6.05
CA VAL A 5 -19.71 4.64 -5.99
C VAL A 5 -19.12 3.99 -5.24
N ALA A 6 -18.92 4.13 -4.98
CA ALA A 6 -18.28 3.48 -4.25
C ALA A 6 -18.71 2.46 -3.62
N SER A 7 -18.88 1.79 -4.08
CA SER A 7 -19.48 0.70 -3.60
C SER A 7 -18.63 -0.18 -2.83
N ALA A 8 -17.53 -0.58 -3.21
CA ALA A 8 -16.69 -1.50 -2.46
C ALA A 8 -15.93 -0.77 -1.40
N PRO A 9 -15.82 -1.32 -0.18
CA PRO A 9 -14.96 -0.71 0.82
C PRO A 9 -13.54 -0.63 0.31
N PRO A 10 -12.81 0.44 0.65
CA PRO A 10 -11.45 0.59 0.15
C PRO A 10 -10.53 -0.59 0.50
N LEU A 11 -10.72 -1.21 1.65
CA LEU A 11 -9.86 -2.31 2.06
C LEU A 11 -10.06 -3.57 1.24
N GLN A 12 -11.09 -3.61 0.39
CA GLN A 12 -11.32 -4.76 -0.46
C GLN A 12 -10.72 -4.61 -1.85
N GLY A 13 -10.10 -3.49 -2.14
CA GLY A 13 -9.43 -3.33 -3.42
C GLY A 13 -8.14 -4.12 -3.47
N ARG A 14 -7.41 -3.94 -4.55
CA ARG A 14 -6.19 -4.69 -4.79
C ARG A 14 -5.01 -3.77 -4.94
N SER A 15 -3.84 -4.29 -4.63
CA SER A 15 -2.59 -3.57 -4.75
C SER A 15 -1.58 -4.45 -5.45
N LEU A 16 -0.71 -3.83 -6.24
CA LEU A 16 0.35 -4.54 -6.95
C LEU A 16 1.58 -4.59 -6.06
N VAL A 17 2.21 -5.76 -6.01
CA VAL A 17 3.42 -5.94 -5.21
C VAL A 17 4.61 -6.07 -6.15
N LEU A 18 5.61 -5.24 -5.94
CA LEU A 18 6.84 -5.26 -6.71
C LEU A 18 7.97 -5.81 -5.85
N ASN A 19 8.95 -6.43 -6.51
CA ASN A 19 10.16 -6.84 -5.79
C ASN A 19 11.14 -5.66 -5.77
N ARG A 20 12.31 -5.85 -5.19
CA ARG A 20 13.27 -4.76 -5.03
C ARG A 20 13.79 -4.21 -6.35
N ALA A 21 13.60 -4.94 -7.43
CA ALA A 21 13.99 -4.46 -8.76
C ALA A 21 12.82 -3.79 -9.48
N PHE A 22 11.74 -3.47 -8.75
CA PHE A 22 10.53 -2.86 -9.31
C PHE A 22 9.82 -3.74 -10.32
N LEU A 23 9.98 -5.06 -10.21
CA LEU A 23 9.28 -5.99 -11.08
C LEU A 23 8.02 -6.48 -10.37
N PRO A 24 6.89 -6.53 -11.06
CA PRO A 24 5.66 -7.01 -10.42
C PRO A 24 5.76 -8.50 -10.14
N ILE A 25 5.45 -8.90 -8.93
CA ILE A 25 5.52 -10.29 -8.55
C ILE A 25 4.18 -10.88 -8.18
N HIS A 26 3.23 -10.07 -7.71
CA HIS A 26 1.87 -10.56 -7.56
C HIS A 26 0.97 -9.40 -7.14
N VAL A 27 -0.33 -9.71 -7.09
CA VAL A 27 -1.34 -8.76 -6.68
C VAL A 27 -1.90 -9.22 -5.33
N THR A 28 -2.09 -8.31 -4.42
CA THR A 28 -2.61 -8.63 -3.11
C THR A 28 -3.77 -7.69 -2.78
N THR A 29 -4.37 -7.87 -1.62
CA THR A 29 -5.45 -6.99 -1.19
C THR A 29 -4.85 -5.70 -0.62
N VAL A 30 -5.66 -4.64 -0.62
CA VAL A 30 -5.24 -3.38 0.00
C VAL A 30 -4.95 -3.59 1.48
N ARG A 31 -5.77 -4.41 2.16
CA ARG A 31 -5.54 -4.68 3.58
C ARG A 31 -4.16 -5.26 3.81
N ARG A 32 -3.77 -6.23 2.98
CA ARG A 32 -2.46 -6.84 3.14
C ARG A 32 -1.34 -5.87 2.78
N ALA A 33 -1.55 -5.07 1.74
CA ALA A 33 -0.55 -4.08 1.36
C ALA A 33 -0.31 -3.09 2.50
N LEU A 34 -1.38 -2.63 3.14
CA LEU A 34 -1.24 -1.73 4.29
C LEU A 34 -0.51 -2.40 5.43
N SER A 35 -0.78 -3.69 5.67
CA SER A 35 -0.08 -4.43 6.71
C SER A 35 1.40 -4.52 6.43
N LEU A 36 1.76 -4.82 5.18
CA LEU A 36 3.18 -4.89 4.80
C LEU A 36 3.87 -3.54 4.98
N LEU A 37 3.16 -2.48 4.60
CA LEU A 37 3.70 -1.13 4.72
C LEU A 37 3.89 -0.76 6.20
N TYR A 38 2.88 -1.03 7.02
CA TYR A 38 2.93 -0.69 8.43
C TYR A 38 4.05 -1.45 9.14
N ARG A 39 4.29 -2.69 8.75
CA ARG A 39 5.33 -3.50 9.40
C ARG A 39 6.73 -3.19 8.89
N GLY A 40 6.84 -2.34 7.87
CA GLY A 40 8.15 -1.96 7.37
C GLY A 40 8.78 -2.94 6.41
N VAL A 41 8.06 -3.96 5.96
CA VAL A 41 8.62 -4.92 5.00
C VAL A 41 8.37 -4.49 3.57
N ALA A 42 7.58 -3.44 3.37
CA ALA A 42 7.33 -2.89 2.04
C ALA A 42 7.23 -1.38 2.16
N LYS A 43 7.42 -0.69 1.04
CA LYS A 43 7.22 0.75 0.95
C LYS A 43 6.14 1.02 -0.07
N ALA A 44 5.39 2.11 0.12
CA ALA A 44 4.40 2.52 -0.86
C ALA A 44 5.10 3.20 -2.02
N VAL A 45 4.55 3.04 -3.22
CA VAL A 45 5.12 3.63 -4.43
C VAL A 45 4.05 4.52 -5.05
N ASP A 46 4.41 5.76 -5.38
CA ASP A 46 3.46 6.67 -6.01
C ASP A 46 3.60 6.62 -7.53
N SER A 47 2.84 7.45 -8.22
CA SER A 47 2.81 7.43 -9.69
C SER A 47 4.12 7.93 -10.29
N GLU A 48 4.98 8.53 -9.51
CA GLU A 48 6.28 8.99 -9.98
C GLU A 48 7.40 8.06 -9.53
N TYR A 49 7.05 6.87 -9.06
CA TYR A 49 8.00 5.84 -8.63
C TYR A 49 8.79 6.24 -7.39
N ARG A 50 8.29 7.20 -6.61
CA ARG A 50 8.91 7.52 -5.34
C ARG A 50 8.41 6.54 -4.29
N THR A 51 9.27 6.19 -3.34
CA THR A 51 8.95 5.22 -2.31
C THR A 51 8.81 5.91 -0.97
N PHE A 52 7.88 5.40 -0.16
CA PHE A 52 7.56 5.99 1.14
C PHE A 52 7.42 4.88 2.17
N ASP A 53 7.96 5.08 3.36
CA ASP A 53 7.62 4.19 4.46
C ASP A 53 6.23 4.57 4.99
N PHE A 54 5.74 3.82 5.96
CA PHE A 54 4.38 4.06 6.44
C PHE A 54 4.24 5.46 7.01
N GLN A 55 5.23 5.91 7.79
CA GLN A 55 5.09 7.19 8.46
C GLN A 55 4.99 8.33 7.46
N THR A 56 5.89 8.38 6.49
CA THR A 56 5.84 9.46 5.50
C THR A 56 4.62 9.32 4.60
N TRP A 57 4.22 8.09 4.29
CA TRP A 57 3.03 7.86 3.48
C TRP A 57 1.78 8.39 4.19
N SER A 58 1.72 8.19 5.51
CA SER A 58 0.56 8.61 6.28
C SER A 58 0.47 10.13 6.42
N GLU A 59 1.56 10.84 6.14
CA GLU A 59 1.57 12.29 6.23
C GLU A 59 1.15 12.97 4.92
N LEU A 60 0.96 12.21 3.86
CA LEU A 60 0.57 12.80 2.59
C LEU A 60 -0.90 13.18 2.61
N SER A 61 -1.23 14.23 1.87
CA SER A 61 -2.61 14.66 1.74
C SER A 61 -3.43 13.56 1.07
N THR A 62 -4.64 13.36 1.53
CA THR A 62 -5.53 12.38 0.92
C THR A 62 -6.49 13.03 -0.08
N ALA A 63 -6.41 14.34 -0.26
CA ALA A 63 -7.31 15.03 -1.19
C ALA A 63 -7.08 14.50 -2.60
N GLY A 64 -8.15 14.08 -3.25
CA GLY A 64 -8.07 13.57 -4.60
C GLY A 64 -7.62 12.12 -4.72
N PHE A 65 -7.49 11.42 -3.60
CA PHE A 65 -7.03 10.03 -3.61
C PHE A 65 -7.99 9.15 -2.82
N ASP A 66 -8.05 7.90 -3.20
CA ASP A 66 -8.74 6.91 -2.36
C ASP A 66 -7.99 6.82 -1.04
N ALA A 67 -8.73 6.77 0.04
CA ALA A 67 -8.13 6.78 1.37
C ALA A 67 -8.93 5.90 2.30
N VAL A 68 -8.31 5.51 3.40
CA VAL A 68 -8.95 4.67 4.41
C VAL A 68 -8.62 5.26 5.77
N GLY A 69 -9.57 5.15 6.71
CA GLY A 69 -9.37 5.62 8.06
C GLY A 69 -8.65 4.58 8.88
N LEU A 70 -7.57 4.97 9.52
CA LEU A 70 -6.82 4.13 10.45
C LEU A 70 -6.77 4.86 11.79
N VAL A 71 -6.19 4.20 12.78
CA VAL A 71 -6.03 4.81 14.09
C VAL A 71 -5.26 6.13 13.96
N GLU A 72 -4.30 6.17 13.07
CA GLU A 72 -3.46 7.36 12.86
C GLU A 72 -4.15 8.45 12.07
N GLY A 73 -5.32 8.20 11.51
CA GLY A 73 -6.02 9.17 10.69
C GLY A 73 -6.26 8.63 9.30
N MET A 74 -6.58 9.51 8.36
CA MET A 74 -6.84 9.10 6.98
C MET A 74 -5.53 8.91 6.25
N VAL A 75 -5.42 7.79 5.54
CA VAL A 75 -4.20 7.43 4.83
C VAL A 75 -4.59 7.02 3.41
N ARG A 76 -3.82 7.47 2.42
CA ARG A 76 -4.03 7.05 1.04
C ARG A 76 -3.94 5.54 0.94
N ILE A 77 -4.73 4.96 0.05
CA ILE A 77 -4.63 3.53 -0.22
C ILE A 77 -3.40 3.30 -1.10
N PRO A 78 -2.43 2.48 -0.65
CA PRO A 78 -1.25 2.20 -1.47
C PRO A 78 -1.64 1.20 -2.56
N ARG A 79 -1.68 1.66 -3.80
CA ARG A 79 -2.02 0.79 -4.93
C ARG A 79 -0.84 -0.02 -5.41
N VAL A 80 0.37 0.42 -5.09
CA VAL A 80 1.61 -0.29 -5.45
C VAL A 80 2.52 -0.26 -4.24
N VAL A 81 3.05 -1.41 -3.88
CA VAL A 81 4.01 -1.51 -2.78
C VAL A 81 5.25 -2.25 -3.25
N LEU A 82 6.38 -1.87 -2.71
CA LEU A 82 7.69 -2.42 -3.07
C LEU A 82 8.25 -3.17 -1.87
N LEU A 83 8.49 -4.47 -2.04
CA LEU A 83 9.07 -5.26 -0.96
C LEU A 83 10.52 -4.87 -0.75
N VAL A 84 10.89 -4.64 0.50
CA VAL A 84 12.26 -4.25 0.81
C VAL A 84 12.94 -5.16 1.83
N SER A 85 12.16 -6.03 2.47
CA SER A 85 12.72 -6.88 3.53
C SER A 85 12.24 -8.31 3.41
N PHE A 86 12.05 -8.79 2.21
CA PHE A 86 11.50 -10.10 2.06
C PHE A 86 12.51 -11.19 2.31
N ASP A 87 13.76 -10.85 2.32
CA ASP A 87 14.79 -11.84 2.43
C ASP A 87 14.79 -12.49 3.77
N ARG A 88 14.08 -11.97 4.70
CA ARG A 88 14.09 -12.63 5.87
C ARG A 88 13.23 -13.75 5.91
N VAL A 89 12.81 -13.98 4.98
CA VAL A 89 12.03 -15.06 4.98
C VAL A 89 12.69 -16.28 5.25
N PRO A 90 13.10 -16.33 5.25
CA PRO A 90 13.33 -17.30 5.35
C PRO A 90 13.34 -18.20 5.80
N GLU A 91 13.43 -17.77 5.81
CA GLU A 91 13.51 -18.34 6.06
C GLU A 91 13.46 -19.30 6.26
N ARG A 92 13.56 -19.48 6.23
CA ARG A 92 13.48 -20.25 6.34
C ARG A 92 13.81 -21.07 6.41
N ARG A 93 14.06 -21.26 6.54
CA ARG A 93 14.42 -21.93 6.58
C ARG A 93 14.45 -22.35 6.72
#